data_86e418fefb9b79bdb2ad8be1112a004d
#
_entry.id   86e418fefb9b79bdb2ad8be1112a004d
#
_cell.length_a   1.000
_cell.length_b   1.000
_cell.length_c   1.000
_cell.angle_alpha   90.00
_cell.angle_beta   90.00
_cell.angle_gamma   90.00
#
_symmetry.space_group_name_H-M   'P 1'
#
loop_
_entity.id
_entity.type
_entity.pdbx_description
1 polymer ?
#
loop_
_entity_poly.entity_id
_entity_poly.type
_entity_poly.pdbx_seq_one_letter_code
_entity_poly.pdbx_strand_id
1 'polypeptide(L)'
;NLTVIDAATEMLVLRPLLASHKQDIIDTATQIGTADFAKHMPEYCGVISVNPTTRAKPGRFENGESYVDMAVLERALASVRRITVDRVIDELGEDLQVEEVSEALPGQVVIDIRHPDAADEQPLELPGIEVQAMPFYALNNRFKELDSNRQYLLYCDKGVMSRLHAHHLLKEGHANVRVYRQS
;
A
#
# COMPACT_ATOMS: atom_id res chain seq x y z
N ASN A 1 -19.01 4.25 -20.89
CA ASN A 1 -18.49 4.93 -19.69
C ASN A 1 -17.61 6.13 -20.05
N LEU A 2 -16.66 6.00 -20.99
CA LEU A 2 -15.74 7.08 -21.37
C LEU A 2 -16.47 8.37 -21.78
N THR A 3 -17.58 8.25 -22.54
CA THR A 3 -18.40 9.41 -22.95
C THR A 3 -18.95 10.21 -21.75
N VAL A 4 -19.36 9.52 -20.69
CA VAL A 4 -19.85 10.16 -19.46
C VAL A 4 -18.71 10.82 -18.70
N ILE A 5 -17.54 10.16 -18.65
CA ILE A 5 -16.33 10.71 -18.03
C ILE A 5 -15.84 11.97 -18.79
N ASP A 6 -15.87 11.94 -20.12
CA ASP A 6 -15.48 13.09 -20.95
C ASP A 6 -16.42 14.29 -20.74
N ALA A 7 -17.72 14.03 -20.57
CA ALA A 7 -18.71 15.08 -20.32
C ALA A 7 -18.57 15.75 -18.93
N ALA A 8 -17.84 15.12 -18.00
CA ALA A 8 -17.64 15.64 -16.64
C ALA A 8 -16.53 16.72 -16.55
N THR A 9 -15.77 16.97 -17.62
CA THR A 9 -14.69 17.95 -17.61
C THR A 9 -14.55 18.65 -18.96
N GLU A 10 -14.21 19.92 -18.94
CA GLU A 10 -13.84 20.69 -20.13
C GLU A 10 -12.32 20.62 -20.42
N MET A 11 -11.56 19.95 -19.55
CA MET A 11 -10.12 19.79 -19.72
C MET A 11 -9.82 18.73 -20.79
N LEU A 12 -8.74 18.95 -21.54
CA LEU A 12 -8.22 17.94 -22.46
C LEU A 12 -7.70 16.72 -21.67
N VAL A 13 -8.34 15.56 -21.87
CA VAL A 13 -7.92 14.29 -21.25
C VAL A 13 -7.23 13.41 -22.29
N LEU A 14 -5.92 13.23 -22.16
CA LEU A 14 -5.13 12.36 -23.02
C LEU A 14 -5.19 10.91 -22.50
N ARG A 15 -5.47 9.97 -23.40
CA ARG A 15 -5.54 8.51 -23.10
C ARG A 15 -4.63 7.73 -24.04
N PRO A 16 -3.31 7.85 -23.90
CA PRO A 16 -2.36 7.28 -24.86
C PRO A 16 -2.43 5.75 -24.98
N LEU A 17 -2.89 5.06 -23.93
CA LEU A 17 -2.99 3.60 -23.89
C LEU A 17 -4.38 3.05 -24.24
N LEU A 18 -5.34 3.89 -24.63
CA LEU A 18 -6.75 3.47 -24.84
C LEU A 18 -6.90 2.37 -25.89
N ALA A 19 -6.07 2.40 -26.93
CA ALA A 19 -6.11 1.44 -28.02
C ALA A 19 -5.03 0.34 -27.93
N SER A 20 -4.24 0.32 -26.86
CA SER A 20 -3.19 -0.67 -26.68
C SER A 20 -3.71 -1.95 -26.07
N HIS A 21 -3.19 -3.11 -26.50
CA HIS A 21 -3.45 -4.37 -25.84
C HIS A 21 -2.73 -4.43 -24.49
N LYS A 22 -3.27 -5.21 -23.54
CA LYS A 22 -2.68 -5.36 -22.20
C LYS A 22 -1.22 -5.81 -22.27
N GLN A 23 -0.86 -6.69 -23.21
CA GLN A 23 0.50 -7.17 -23.37
C GLN A 23 1.45 -6.04 -23.81
N ASP A 24 1.05 -5.22 -24.79
CA ASP A 24 1.86 -4.07 -25.25
C ASP A 24 2.14 -3.09 -24.12
N ILE A 25 1.18 -2.89 -23.21
CA ILE A 25 1.34 -2.05 -22.02
C ILE A 25 2.35 -2.66 -21.04
N ILE A 26 2.29 -3.97 -20.82
CA ILE A 26 3.24 -4.70 -19.96
C ILE A 26 4.65 -4.63 -20.55
N ASP A 27 4.78 -4.85 -21.85
CA ASP A 27 6.07 -4.81 -22.58
C ASP A 27 6.68 -3.40 -22.49
N THR A 28 5.86 -2.37 -22.68
CA THR A 28 6.27 -0.97 -22.51
C THR A 28 6.70 -0.69 -21.06
N ALA A 29 5.93 -1.12 -20.08
CA ALA A 29 6.26 -0.95 -18.67
C ALA A 29 7.57 -1.66 -18.30
N THR A 30 7.84 -2.82 -18.89
CA THR A 30 9.10 -3.56 -18.72
C THR A 30 10.27 -2.78 -19.34
N GLN A 31 10.07 -2.27 -20.54
CA GLN A 31 11.10 -1.51 -21.26
C GLN A 31 11.51 -0.23 -20.52
N ILE A 32 10.56 0.48 -19.90
CA ILE A 32 10.83 1.71 -19.13
C ILE A 32 11.15 1.45 -17.65
N GLY A 33 11.21 0.17 -17.21
CA GLY A 33 11.61 -0.22 -15.85
C GLY A 33 10.54 -0.02 -14.78
N THR A 34 9.25 0.09 -15.15
CA THR A 34 8.15 0.28 -14.17
C THR A 34 7.34 -0.98 -13.89
N ALA A 35 7.55 -2.06 -14.65
CA ALA A 35 6.78 -3.30 -14.51
C ALA A 35 6.94 -3.95 -13.14
N ASP A 36 8.14 -3.93 -12.56
CA ASP A 36 8.42 -4.57 -11.27
C ASP A 36 7.69 -3.86 -10.11
N PHE A 37 7.54 -2.55 -10.18
CA PHE A 37 6.74 -1.81 -9.20
C PHE A 37 5.26 -2.18 -9.29
N ALA A 38 4.74 -2.41 -10.49
CA ALA A 38 3.34 -2.73 -10.71
C ALA A 38 2.97 -4.18 -10.36
N LYS A 39 3.89 -5.14 -10.52
CA LYS A 39 3.64 -6.57 -10.24
C LYS A 39 3.18 -6.83 -8.80
N HIS A 40 3.65 -6.02 -7.87
CA HIS A 40 3.45 -6.22 -6.43
C HIS A 40 2.34 -5.32 -5.86
N MET A 41 1.71 -4.50 -6.71
CA MET A 41 0.57 -3.69 -6.28
C MET A 41 -0.70 -4.54 -6.30
N PRO A 42 -1.42 -4.65 -5.16
CA PRO A 42 -2.67 -5.39 -5.11
C PRO A 42 -3.73 -4.75 -6.00
N GLU A 43 -4.48 -5.57 -6.74
CA GLU A 43 -5.64 -5.12 -7.51
C GLU A 43 -6.83 -4.87 -6.57
N TYR A 44 -7.13 -3.61 -6.31
CA TYR A 44 -8.27 -3.23 -5.46
C TYR A 44 -9.60 -3.20 -6.21
N CYS A 45 -9.59 -3.07 -7.54
CA CYS A 45 -10.81 -2.93 -8.34
C CYS A 45 -11.80 -4.08 -8.17
N GLY A 46 -11.31 -5.32 -8.07
CA GLY A 46 -12.15 -6.50 -7.84
C GLY A 46 -12.69 -6.63 -6.41
N VAL A 47 -12.05 -5.96 -5.44
CA VAL A 47 -12.41 -6.03 -4.02
C VAL A 47 -13.47 -4.99 -3.65
N ILE A 48 -13.38 -3.79 -4.22
CA ILE A 48 -14.26 -2.67 -3.88
C ILE A 48 -15.46 -2.50 -4.82
N SER A 49 -15.45 -3.16 -5.99
CA SER A 49 -16.53 -3.02 -6.96
C SER A 49 -17.49 -4.21 -6.88
N VAL A 50 -18.71 -3.94 -6.41
CA VAL A 50 -19.82 -4.90 -6.48
C VAL A 50 -20.71 -4.53 -7.67
N ASN A 51 -20.81 -5.40 -8.68
CA ASN A 51 -21.60 -5.16 -9.89
C ASN A 51 -21.25 -3.86 -10.63
N PRO A 52 -20.00 -3.69 -11.10
CA PRO A 52 -19.58 -2.45 -11.73
C PRO A 52 -20.42 -2.13 -12.98
N THR A 53 -20.77 -0.86 -13.13
CA THR A 53 -21.54 -0.40 -14.30
C THR A 53 -20.69 -0.43 -15.56
N THR A 54 -21.03 -1.28 -16.52
CA THR A 54 -20.34 -1.40 -17.81
C THR A 54 -20.88 -0.45 -18.88
N ARG A 55 -22.10 0.08 -18.68
CA ARG A 55 -22.79 1.03 -19.58
C ARG A 55 -23.40 2.17 -18.79
N ALA A 56 -22.57 3.17 -18.48
CA ALA A 56 -23.04 4.37 -17.81
C ALA A 56 -23.99 5.18 -18.73
N LYS A 57 -25.10 5.60 -18.16
CA LYS A 57 -26.04 6.53 -18.81
C LYS A 57 -25.98 7.86 -18.05
N PRO A 58 -25.95 9.03 -18.74
CA PRO A 58 -25.85 10.35 -18.09
C PRO A 58 -26.85 10.53 -16.94
N GLY A 59 -28.14 10.35 -17.18
CA GLY A 59 -29.14 10.54 -16.14
C GLY A 59 -29.05 9.57 -14.94
N ARG A 60 -28.42 8.41 -15.08
CA ARG A 60 -28.13 7.53 -13.94
C ARG A 60 -26.93 8.01 -13.12
N PHE A 61 -25.98 8.62 -13.79
CA PHE A 61 -24.82 9.21 -13.14
C PHE A 61 -25.22 10.42 -12.29
N GLU A 62 -25.97 11.35 -12.85
CA GLU A 62 -26.52 12.53 -12.16
C GLU A 62 -27.35 12.12 -10.92
N ASN A 63 -28.21 11.11 -11.07
CA ASN A 63 -28.97 10.58 -9.93
C ASN A 63 -28.06 9.93 -8.88
N GLY A 64 -26.99 9.23 -9.28
CA GLY A 64 -26.00 8.66 -8.37
C GLY A 64 -25.24 9.74 -7.58
N GLU A 65 -24.85 10.83 -8.23
CA GLU A 65 -24.18 11.97 -7.59
C GLU A 65 -25.05 12.64 -6.52
N SER A 66 -26.37 12.67 -6.70
CA SER A 66 -27.27 13.26 -5.71
C SER A 66 -27.26 12.55 -4.33
N TYR A 67 -26.77 11.33 -4.26
CA TYR A 67 -26.59 10.59 -3.00
C TYR A 67 -25.20 10.77 -2.38
N VAL A 68 -24.27 11.44 -3.06
CA VAL A 68 -22.92 11.67 -2.54
C VAL A 68 -22.95 12.81 -1.52
N ASP A 69 -22.46 12.54 -0.32
CA ASP A 69 -22.22 13.61 0.66
C ASP A 69 -21.03 14.47 0.22
N MET A 70 -21.32 15.58 -0.43
CA MET A 70 -20.32 16.52 -0.93
C MET A 70 -19.44 17.10 0.19
N ALA A 71 -19.92 17.15 1.43
CA ALA A 71 -19.12 17.60 2.56
C ALA A 71 -17.93 16.65 2.85
N VAL A 72 -18.04 15.37 2.49
CA VAL A 72 -16.89 14.43 2.57
C VAL A 72 -15.81 14.85 1.57
N LEU A 73 -16.18 15.15 0.34
CA LEU A 73 -15.26 15.62 -0.69
C LEU A 73 -14.62 16.96 -0.31
N GLU A 74 -15.41 17.91 0.17
CA GLU A 74 -14.90 19.22 0.61
C GLU A 74 -13.88 19.08 1.75
N ARG A 75 -14.16 18.24 2.75
CA ARG A 75 -13.21 17.94 3.83
C ARG A 75 -11.93 17.28 3.30
N ALA A 76 -12.06 16.33 2.39
CA ALA A 76 -10.91 15.68 1.76
C ALA A 76 -10.04 16.70 0.99
N LEU A 77 -10.66 17.57 0.20
CA LEU A 77 -9.95 18.63 -0.54
C LEU A 77 -9.27 19.63 0.41
N ALA A 78 -9.93 20.03 1.49
CA ALA A 78 -9.36 20.93 2.50
C ALA A 78 -8.17 20.30 3.24
N SER A 79 -8.12 18.96 3.34
CA SER A 79 -7.03 18.22 3.99
C SER A 79 -5.89 17.82 3.05
N VAL A 80 -5.99 18.15 1.75
CA VAL A 80 -4.93 17.83 0.77
C VAL A 80 -3.63 18.52 1.14
N ARG A 81 -2.59 17.72 1.34
CA ARG A 81 -1.22 18.19 1.50
C ARG A 81 -0.41 17.88 0.26
N ARG A 82 0.44 18.80 -0.15
CA ARG A 82 1.42 18.57 -1.22
C ARG A 82 2.78 18.36 -0.59
N ILE A 83 3.35 17.21 -0.83
CA ILE A 83 4.64 16.80 -0.31
C ILE A 83 5.52 16.47 -1.50
N THR A 84 6.79 16.90 -1.48
CA THR A 84 7.78 16.48 -2.48
C THR A 84 8.19 15.04 -2.22
N VAL A 85 8.50 14.28 -3.28
CA VAL A 85 8.77 12.83 -3.20
C VAL A 85 9.94 12.51 -2.25
N ASP A 86 10.94 13.36 -2.20
CA ASP A 86 12.09 13.26 -1.30
C ASP A 86 11.72 13.45 0.19
N ARG A 87 10.63 14.17 0.48
CA ARG A 87 10.16 14.44 1.84
C ARG A 87 9.04 13.53 2.33
N VAL A 88 8.40 12.76 1.44
CA VAL A 88 7.28 11.87 1.80
C VAL A 88 7.65 10.94 2.95
N ILE A 89 8.86 10.41 2.92
CA ILE A 89 9.35 9.46 3.94
C ILE A 89 9.49 10.12 5.30
N ASP A 90 10.05 11.33 5.34
CA ASP A 90 10.28 12.07 6.59
C ASP A 90 8.96 12.53 7.21
N GLU A 91 8.07 13.11 6.39
CA GLU A 91 6.78 13.61 6.86
C GLU A 91 5.80 12.50 7.31
N LEU A 92 5.83 11.33 6.66
CA LEU A 92 5.06 10.18 7.11
C LEU A 92 5.64 9.54 8.37
N GLY A 93 6.96 9.66 8.58
CA GLY A 93 7.64 9.12 9.75
C GLY A 93 7.37 9.89 11.05
N GLU A 94 7.14 11.19 10.98
CA GLU A 94 6.89 12.03 12.16
C GLU A 94 5.52 11.77 12.81
N ASP A 95 4.50 11.39 12.02
CA ASP A 95 3.15 11.05 12.51
C ASP A 95 3.01 9.59 12.99
N LEU A 96 4.03 8.74 12.77
CA LEU A 96 3.96 7.31 13.08
C LEU A 96 4.50 7.02 14.49
N GLN A 97 3.62 7.03 15.49
CA GLN A 97 3.95 6.58 16.84
C GLN A 97 4.07 5.06 16.89
N VAL A 98 5.24 4.55 16.52
CA VAL A 98 5.57 3.13 16.56
C VAL A 98 6.86 2.96 17.35
N GLU A 99 6.86 2.01 18.27
CA GLU A 99 8.06 1.67 19.04
C GLU A 99 9.10 0.98 18.14
N GLU A 100 10.28 1.56 18.08
CA GLU A 100 11.44 1.00 17.37
C GLU A 100 12.41 0.36 18.37
N VAL A 101 12.91 -0.81 18.04
CA VAL A 101 13.92 -1.52 18.83
C VAL A 101 15.13 -1.87 17.96
N SER A 102 16.33 -1.75 18.53
CA SER A 102 17.59 -2.09 17.85
C SER A 102 18.06 -3.52 18.14
N GLU A 103 17.45 -4.17 19.13
CA GLU A 103 17.75 -5.56 19.51
C GLU A 103 16.47 -6.38 19.56
N ALA A 104 16.53 -7.61 19.04
CA ALA A 104 15.49 -8.59 19.21
C ALA A 104 15.82 -9.53 20.39
N LEU A 105 14.83 -9.79 21.24
CA LEU A 105 15.02 -10.63 22.42
C LEU A 105 14.59 -12.09 22.15
N PRO A 106 15.15 -13.05 22.86
CA PRO A 106 14.71 -14.44 22.77
C PRO A 106 13.20 -14.59 23.00
N GLY A 107 12.53 -15.33 22.13
CA GLY A 107 11.07 -15.52 22.14
C GLY A 107 10.29 -14.51 21.29
N GLN A 108 10.90 -13.43 20.82
CA GLN A 108 10.33 -12.57 19.80
C GLN A 108 10.56 -13.15 18.39
N VAL A 109 9.72 -12.74 17.44
CA VAL A 109 9.84 -13.11 16.02
C VAL A 109 10.11 -11.87 15.21
N VAL A 110 11.16 -11.87 14.41
CA VAL A 110 11.38 -10.81 13.43
C VAL A 110 10.70 -11.22 12.13
N ILE A 111 9.80 -10.37 11.65
CA ILE A 111 9.13 -10.55 10.36
C ILE A 111 9.84 -9.69 9.32
N ASP A 112 10.54 -10.33 8.39
CA ASP A 112 11.13 -9.66 7.24
C ASP A 112 10.03 -9.37 6.21
N ILE A 113 9.68 -8.08 6.09
CA ILE A 113 8.62 -7.64 5.18
C ILE A 113 9.14 -7.19 3.82
N ARG A 114 10.42 -7.34 3.53
CA ARG A 114 11.00 -6.98 2.24
C ARG A 114 10.39 -7.80 1.11
N HIS A 115 10.64 -7.34 -0.12
CA HIS A 115 10.36 -8.15 -1.30
C HIS A 115 11.20 -9.44 -1.25
N PRO A 116 10.67 -10.60 -1.69
CA PRO A 116 11.43 -11.86 -1.67
C PRO A 116 12.80 -11.74 -2.33
N ASP A 117 12.90 -11.10 -3.50
CA ASP A 117 14.17 -10.92 -4.20
C ASP A 117 15.21 -10.17 -3.33
N ALA A 118 14.80 -9.13 -2.63
CA ALA A 118 15.68 -8.38 -1.73
C ALA A 118 16.07 -9.19 -0.49
N ALA A 119 15.16 -10.01 0.03
CA ALA A 119 15.42 -10.90 1.15
C ALA A 119 16.35 -12.05 0.74
N ASP A 120 16.23 -12.56 -0.49
CA ASP A 120 17.09 -13.62 -1.04
C ASP A 120 18.50 -13.09 -1.37
N GLU A 121 18.62 -11.85 -1.88
CA GLU A 121 19.92 -11.21 -2.15
C GLU A 121 20.71 -10.92 -0.86
N GLN A 122 20.01 -10.51 0.20
CA GLN A 122 20.60 -10.19 1.50
C GLN A 122 19.77 -10.80 2.64
N PRO A 123 19.92 -12.09 2.94
CA PRO A 123 19.19 -12.74 4.01
C PRO A 123 19.41 -12.07 5.36
N LEU A 124 18.31 -11.85 6.09
CA LEU A 124 18.38 -11.34 7.46
C LEU A 124 18.67 -12.51 8.42
N GLU A 125 19.89 -12.58 8.92
CA GLU A 125 20.31 -13.59 9.90
C GLU A 125 20.51 -12.95 11.27
N LEU A 126 19.74 -13.42 12.26
CA LEU A 126 19.82 -12.97 13.64
C LEU A 126 20.07 -14.18 14.54
N PRO A 127 21.28 -14.34 15.09
CA PRO A 127 21.63 -15.50 15.91
C PRO A 127 20.68 -15.67 17.09
N GLY A 128 20.03 -16.85 17.18
CA GLY A 128 19.11 -17.18 18.28
C GLY A 128 17.73 -16.52 18.22
N ILE A 129 17.41 -15.78 17.16
CA ILE A 129 16.11 -15.15 16.93
C ILE A 129 15.42 -15.81 15.74
N GLU A 130 14.14 -16.11 15.88
CA GLU A 130 13.31 -16.58 14.77
C GLU A 130 13.06 -15.45 13.78
N VAL A 131 13.47 -15.65 12.51
CA VAL A 131 13.19 -14.75 11.41
C VAL A 131 12.18 -15.41 10.47
N GLN A 132 11.07 -14.74 10.21
CA GLN A 132 10.02 -15.21 9.33
C GLN A 132 9.88 -14.27 8.13
N ALA A 133 9.98 -14.80 6.92
CA ALA A 133 9.70 -14.03 5.71
C ALA A 133 8.19 -13.88 5.51
N MET A 134 7.73 -12.62 5.47
CA MET A 134 6.34 -12.28 5.17
C MET A 134 6.31 -10.94 4.42
N PRO A 135 6.38 -10.97 3.10
CA PRO A 135 6.44 -9.74 2.30
C PRO A 135 5.31 -8.76 2.62
N PHE A 136 5.62 -7.47 2.55
CA PHE A 136 4.72 -6.37 2.95
C PHE A 136 3.30 -6.48 2.36
N TYR A 137 3.17 -6.95 1.12
CA TYR A 137 1.87 -7.12 0.45
C TYR A 137 1.02 -8.28 1.01
N ALA A 138 1.63 -9.24 1.70
CA ALA A 138 0.93 -10.35 2.35
C ALA A 138 0.67 -10.10 3.85
N LEU A 139 1.39 -9.15 4.44
CA LEU A 139 1.46 -8.93 5.88
C LEU A 139 0.08 -8.71 6.51
N ASN A 140 -0.70 -7.77 6.00
CA ASN A 140 -1.99 -7.40 6.62
C ASN A 140 -3.00 -8.55 6.67
N ASN A 141 -2.96 -9.46 5.70
CA ASN A 141 -3.84 -10.62 5.68
C ASN A 141 -3.33 -11.73 6.59
N ARG A 142 -2.03 -12.01 6.53
CA ARG A 142 -1.42 -13.15 7.25
C ARG A 142 -1.11 -12.85 8.72
N PHE A 143 -0.92 -11.58 9.09
CA PHE A 143 -0.64 -11.20 10.47
C PHE A 143 -1.76 -11.61 11.43
N LYS A 144 -3.01 -11.59 10.96
CA LYS A 144 -4.20 -12.02 11.71
C LYS A 144 -4.22 -13.51 12.09
N GLU A 145 -3.42 -14.31 11.37
CA GLU A 145 -3.27 -15.76 11.60
C GLU A 145 -2.17 -16.09 12.61
N LEU A 146 -1.38 -15.09 13.01
CA LEU A 146 -0.27 -15.27 13.93
C LEU A 146 -0.73 -15.34 15.40
N ASP A 147 0.07 -15.97 16.24
CA ASP A 147 -0.20 -16.08 17.67
C ASP A 147 -0.16 -14.70 18.35
N SER A 148 -1.29 -14.24 18.85
CA SER A 148 -1.43 -12.94 19.51
C SER A 148 -0.64 -12.81 20.82
N ASN A 149 -0.18 -13.91 21.40
CA ASN A 149 0.63 -13.92 22.63
C ASN A 149 2.13 -13.73 22.36
N ARG A 150 2.56 -13.78 21.11
CA ARG A 150 3.96 -13.53 20.71
C ARG A 150 4.16 -12.07 20.33
N GLN A 151 5.39 -11.59 20.52
CA GLN A 151 5.81 -10.25 20.07
C GLN A 151 6.46 -10.34 18.70
N TYR A 152 6.05 -9.48 17.79
CA TYR A 152 6.53 -9.43 16.40
C TYR A 152 7.24 -8.12 16.14
N LEU A 153 8.38 -8.21 15.47
CA LEU A 153 9.22 -7.08 15.11
C LEU A 153 9.28 -7.00 13.57
N LEU A 154 8.71 -5.98 12.98
CA LEU A 154 8.74 -5.81 11.53
C LEU A 154 10.08 -5.23 11.07
N TYR A 155 10.69 -5.84 10.08
CA TYR A 155 11.96 -5.42 9.51
C TYR A 155 11.85 -5.06 8.02
N CYS A 156 12.45 -3.93 7.64
CA CYS A 156 12.83 -3.60 6.26
C CYS A 156 14.10 -2.75 6.27
N ASP A 157 14.84 -2.70 5.16
CA ASP A 157 16.17 -2.07 5.10
C ASP A 157 16.22 -0.62 5.59
N LYS A 158 15.23 0.20 5.23
CA LYS A 158 15.17 1.63 5.58
C LYS A 158 14.26 1.95 6.76
N GLY A 159 13.58 0.98 7.34
CA GLY A 159 12.65 1.16 8.44
C GLY A 159 11.32 1.86 8.07
N VAL A 160 11.14 2.34 6.85
CA VAL A 160 9.96 3.11 6.43
C VAL A 160 8.73 2.24 6.27
N MET A 161 8.84 1.18 5.48
CA MET A 161 7.73 0.25 5.25
C MET A 161 7.34 -0.48 6.54
N SER A 162 8.31 -0.87 7.35
CA SER A 162 8.06 -1.52 8.65
C SER A 162 7.31 -0.58 9.61
N ARG A 163 7.65 0.71 9.66
CA ARG A 163 6.90 1.70 10.47
C ARG A 163 5.47 1.89 9.97
N LEU A 164 5.28 2.03 8.66
CA LEU A 164 3.94 2.19 8.06
C LEU A 164 3.04 1.00 8.38
N HIS A 165 3.54 -0.20 8.17
CA HIS A 165 2.77 -1.42 8.43
C HIS A 165 2.54 -1.66 9.91
N ALA A 166 3.52 -1.42 10.78
CA ALA A 166 3.35 -1.53 12.22
C ALA A 166 2.30 -0.54 12.73
N HIS A 167 2.33 0.71 12.26
CA HIS A 167 1.30 1.70 12.60
C HIS A 167 -0.11 1.26 12.16
N HIS A 168 -0.23 0.72 10.96
CA HIS A 168 -1.51 0.19 10.46
C HIS A 168 -2.01 -0.96 11.33
N LEU A 169 -1.17 -1.94 11.64
CA LEU A 169 -1.51 -3.06 12.50
C LEU A 169 -1.89 -2.62 13.93
N LEU A 170 -1.19 -1.63 14.49
CA LEU A 170 -1.54 -1.05 15.79
C LEU A 170 -2.94 -0.40 15.75
N LYS A 171 -3.28 0.32 14.67
CA LYS A 171 -4.62 0.88 14.46
C LYS A 171 -5.70 -0.19 14.30
N GLU A 172 -5.36 -1.34 13.75
CA GLU A 172 -6.27 -2.51 13.69
C GLU A 172 -6.39 -3.26 15.02
N GLY A 173 -5.67 -2.84 16.06
CA GLY A 173 -5.75 -3.40 17.42
C GLY A 173 -4.69 -4.46 17.74
N HIS A 174 -3.70 -4.68 16.88
CA HIS A 174 -2.58 -5.59 17.12
C HIS A 174 -1.50 -4.92 17.98
N ALA A 175 -1.64 -4.99 19.32
CA ALA A 175 -0.70 -4.34 20.26
C ALA A 175 0.66 -5.03 20.38
N ASN A 176 0.86 -6.18 19.75
CA ASN A 176 2.04 -7.04 19.85
C ASN A 176 3.02 -6.85 18.68
N VAL A 177 3.01 -5.69 18.04
CA VAL A 177 3.88 -5.35 16.90
C VAL A 177 4.76 -4.15 17.22
N ARG A 178 6.03 -4.22 16.83
CA ARG A 178 7.04 -3.16 16.89
C ARG A 178 7.88 -3.17 15.62
N VAL A 179 8.81 -2.25 15.52
CA VAL A 179 9.75 -2.18 14.38
C VAL A 179 11.15 -2.58 14.86
N TYR A 180 11.78 -3.50 14.14
CA TYR A 180 13.20 -3.82 14.29
C TYR A 180 14.01 -2.95 13.34
N ARG A 181 14.98 -2.24 13.88
CA ARG A 181 15.90 -1.42 13.11
C ARG A 181 17.33 -1.78 13.47
N GLN A 182 18.02 -2.38 12.53
CA GLN A 182 19.45 -2.68 12.66
C GLN A 182 20.25 -1.36 12.75
N SER A 183 21.11 -1.26 13.75
CA SER A 183 21.95 -0.07 14.01
C SER A 183 23.01 0.13 12.94
#